data_b77583c814c363e6d7315e03aa4fe6e4
#
_entry.id   b77583c814c363e6d7315e03aa4fe6e4
#
_cell.length_a   1.000
_cell.length_b   1.000
_cell.length_c   1.000
_cell.angle_alpha   90.00
_cell.angle_beta   90.00
_cell.angle_gamma   90.00
#
_symmetry.space_group_name_H-M   'P 1'
#
loop_
_entity.id
_entity.type
_entity.pdbx_description
1 polymer ?
#
loop_
_entity_poly.entity_id
_entity_poly.type
_entity_poly.pdbx_seq_one_letter_code
_entity_poly.pdbx_strand_id
1 'polypeptide(L)'
;MARRKLALAVLPLVAFACSAYDTHAVGEAYYRGRPEEASRHLGELLEADPEGRALYLNERGVLELEAGNYDGAYRDFVEANQIMEALGGSTSDEVGAIVGQEASKIWRGEPYEKSMNGYYLGVVELLRGVDDNARAGFKNAIFFDSSNQGEQYQCDFAPAYFLEGFASGRLGDATTFDADLQRAHELVPDAPVFKPETKGNLVVIVDVGRGPTKIATGAHGEEIRFVEHPERPARIDVVADGTKLGEVEHAGGDVYYQATTRGGRVFDRILKGKAIYKSAAQAAGITTLVMADEFKGRGETAAVITGLALILSSIFVRAEADTRHWTTLPCEVQLFRGTLSPGAHEIQIVPSTGRVAIQSARTIEVPAHGDVVIYARVLN
;
A
#
# COMPACT_ATOMS: atom_id res chain seq x y z
N MET A 1 -9.61 13.67 69.56
CA MET A 1 -9.60 14.22 68.20
C MET A 1 -8.48 13.56 67.41
N ALA A 2 -8.78 12.51 66.64
CA ALA A 2 -7.81 11.77 65.84
C ALA A 2 -7.94 12.17 64.37
N ARG A 3 -6.93 12.86 63.83
CA ARG A 3 -6.83 13.19 62.40
C ARG A 3 -6.46 11.94 61.62
N ARG A 4 -7.43 11.36 60.90
CA ARG A 4 -7.17 10.34 59.87
C ARG A 4 -6.46 10.99 58.68
N LYS A 5 -5.18 10.65 58.46
CA LYS A 5 -4.47 10.97 57.25
C LYS A 5 -4.96 10.04 56.14
N LEU A 6 -5.65 10.60 55.17
CA LEU A 6 -5.99 9.89 53.93
C LEU A 6 -4.71 9.76 53.13
N ALA A 7 -4.15 8.55 53.01
CA ALA A 7 -3.05 8.26 52.12
C ALA A 7 -3.63 8.11 50.70
N LEU A 8 -3.36 9.08 49.86
CA LEU A 8 -3.66 9.01 48.43
C LEU A 8 -2.66 8.00 47.83
N ALA A 9 -3.11 6.79 47.55
CA ALA A 9 -2.33 5.84 46.78
C ALA A 9 -2.31 6.31 45.32
N VAL A 10 -1.19 6.91 44.89
CA VAL A 10 -0.90 7.16 43.50
C VAL A 10 -0.55 5.79 42.88
N LEU A 11 -1.55 5.16 42.24
CA LEU A 11 -1.27 4.05 41.35
C LEU A 11 -0.36 4.57 40.21
N PRO A 12 0.81 3.91 39.97
CA PRO A 12 1.56 4.25 38.77
C PRO A 12 0.68 3.88 37.56
N LEU A 13 0.30 4.89 36.80
CA LEU A 13 -0.22 4.69 35.43
C LEU A 13 0.93 4.05 34.66
N VAL A 14 0.92 2.74 34.52
CA VAL A 14 1.73 2.05 33.54
C VAL A 14 1.14 2.50 32.19
N ALA A 15 1.74 3.52 31.61
CA ALA A 15 1.54 3.83 30.22
C ALA A 15 2.03 2.59 29.45
N PHE A 16 1.11 1.70 29.09
CA PHE A 16 1.33 0.82 27.96
C PHE A 16 1.48 1.76 26.76
N ALA A 17 2.73 2.15 26.46
CA ALA A 17 3.08 2.56 25.15
C ALA A 17 2.68 1.36 24.27
N CYS A 18 1.54 1.44 23.59
CA CYS A 18 1.32 0.66 22.39
C CYS A 18 2.47 1.07 21.48
N SER A 19 3.54 0.28 21.48
CA SER A 19 4.46 0.27 20.34
C SER A 19 3.57 -0.18 19.19
N ALA A 20 3.10 0.79 18.39
CA ALA A 20 2.54 0.47 17.10
C ALA A 20 3.64 -0.31 16.39
N TYR A 21 3.39 -1.58 16.11
CA TYR A 21 4.31 -2.39 15.31
C TYR A 21 4.42 -1.67 13.97
N ASP A 22 5.62 -1.12 13.70
CA ASP A 22 5.87 -0.21 12.62
C ASP A 22 6.77 -0.88 11.58
N THR A 23 6.38 -0.81 10.32
CA THR A 23 7.19 -1.28 9.19
C THR A 23 8.37 -0.35 8.87
N HIS A 24 8.58 0.71 9.63
CA HIS A 24 9.67 1.67 9.42
C HIS A 24 11.04 0.99 9.36
N ALA A 25 11.33 0.07 10.29
CA ALA A 25 12.60 -0.67 10.30
C ALA A 25 12.75 -1.57 9.05
N VAL A 26 11.65 -2.14 8.54
CA VAL A 26 11.62 -2.90 7.29
C VAL A 26 12.00 -2.00 6.12
N GLY A 27 11.31 -0.87 5.96
CA GLY A 27 11.58 0.09 4.90
C GLY A 27 13.01 0.64 4.95
N GLU A 28 13.50 1.02 6.13
CA GLU A 28 14.87 1.48 6.32
C GLU A 28 15.92 0.44 5.89
N ALA A 29 15.77 -0.82 6.31
CA ALA A 29 16.66 -1.90 5.91
C ALA A 29 16.59 -2.15 4.40
N TYR A 30 15.39 -2.18 3.84
CA TYR A 30 15.13 -2.41 2.42
C TYR A 30 15.79 -1.34 1.54
N TYR A 31 15.50 -0.05 1.78
CA TYR A 31 16.05 1.05 0.99
C TYR A 31 17.56 1.26 1.18
N ARG A 32 18.13 0.75 2.27
CA ARG A 32 19.60 0.68 2.46
C ARG A 32 20.25 -0.53 1.79
N GLY A 33 19.49 -1.38 1.09
CA GLY A 33 20.00 -2.58 0.41
C GLY A 33 20.39 -3.71 1.34
N ARG A 34 19.62 -3.88 2.42
CA ARG A 34 19.81 -4.93 3.42
C ARG A 34 18.55 -5.83 3.48
N PRO A 35 18.23 -6.57 2.39
CA PRO A 35 16.98 -7.33 2.30
C PRO A 35 16.88 -8.44 3.36
N GLU A 36 17.99 -9.05 3.79
CA GLU A 36 18.00 -10.06 4.85
C GLU A 36 17.59 -9.46 6.20
N GLU A 37 17.99 -8.22 6.48
CA GLU A 37 17.58 -7.50 7.68
C GLU A 37 16.10 -7.13 7.61
N ALA A 38 15.60 -6.67 6.47
CA ALA A 38 14.20 -6.42 6.24
C ALA A 38 13.35 -7.69 6.43
N SER A 39 13.78 -8.83 5.86
CA SER A 39 13.11 -10.13 6.03
C SER A 39 13.07 -10.58 7.49
N ARG A 40 14.15 -10.37 8.24
CA ARG A 40 14.17 -10.70 9.68
C ARG A 40 13.17 -9.86 10.47
N HIS A 41 13.11 -8.54 10.23
CA HIS A 41 12.12 -7.67 10.87
C HIS A 41 10.70 -8.08 10.54
N LEU A 42 10.43 -8.47 9.29
CA LEU A 42 9.11 -8.97 8.88
C LEU A 42 8.74 -10.28 9.58
N GLY A 43 9.70 -11.18 9.78
CA GLY A 43 9.50 -12.41 10.55
C GLY A 43 9.07 -12.10 11.99
N GLU A 44 9.76 -11.17 12.66
CA GLU A 44 9.43 -10.72 14.02
C GLU A 44 8.02 -10.08 14.09
N LEU A 45 7.65 -9.24 13.11
CA LEU A 45 6.34 -8.61 13.02
C LEU A 45 5.21 -9.63 12.78
N LEU A 46 5.41 -10.61 11.89
CA LEU A 46 4.43 -11.65 11.60
C LEU A 46 4.11 -12.53 12.81
N GLU A 47 5.09 -12.72 13.73
CA GLU A 47 4.90 -13.46 14.98
C GLU A 47 4.24 -12.59 16.07
N ALA A 48 4.59 -11.31 16.14
CA ALA A 48 4.22 -10.42 17.24
C ALA A 48 2.88 -9.70 17.04
N ASP A 49 2.50 -9.40 15.78
CA ASP A 49 1.31 -8.59 15.46
C ASP A 49 0.42 -9.25 14.39
N PRO A 50 -0.56 -10.07 14.78
CA PRO A 50 -1.52 -10.65 13.85
C PRO A 50 -2.43 -9.61 13.19
N GLU A 51 -2.59 -8.42 13.77
CA GLU A 51 -3.44 -7.35 13.21
C GLU A 51 -2.83 -6.70 11.96
N GLY A 52 -1.50 -6.66 11.88
CA GLY A 52 -0.75 -6.19 10.72
C GLY A 52 -0.45 -7.26 9.67
N ARG A 53 -0.89 -8.50 9.87
CA ARG A 53 -0.46 -9.66 9.07
C ARG A 53 -0.54 -9.45 7.55
N ALA A 54 -1.64 -8.91 7.04
CA ALA A 54 -1.78 -8.67 5.60
C ALA A 54 -0.75 -7.66 5.06
N LEU A 55 -0.42 -6.62 5.84
CA LEU A 55 0.63 -5.67 5.50
C LEU A 55 1.99 -6.37 5.42
N TYR A 56 2.36 -7.15 6.45
CA TYR A 56 3.66 -7.81 6.52
C TYR A 56 3.84 -8.89 5.45
N LEU A 57 2.76 -9.57 5.08
CA LEU A 57 2.76 -10.51 3.95
C LEU A 57 2.99 -9.79 2.62
N ASN A 58 2.35 -8.65 2.40
CA ASN A 58 2.59 -7.83 1.21
C ASN A 58 4.05 -7.34 1.14
N GLU A 59 4.60 -6.85 2.25
CA GLU A 59 6.01 -6.45 2.34
C GLU A 59 6.95 -7.61 2.01
N ARG A 60 6.70 -8.80 2.60
CA ARG A 60 7.51 -9.99 2.36
C ARG A 60 7.37 -10.49 0.94
N GLY A 61 6.17 -10.46 0.36
CA GLY A 61 5.91 -10.82 -1.02
C GLY A 61 6.77 -10.03 -2.02
N VAL A 62 7.00 -8.74 -1.79
CA VAL A 62 7.93 -7.94 -2.61
C VAL A 62 9.36 -8.45 -2.47
N LEU A 63 9.83 -8.70 -1.26
CA LEU A 63 11.20 -9.23 -1.04
C LEU A 63 11.39 -10.59 -1.71
N GLU A 64 10.40 -11.48 -1.61
CA GLU A 64 10.43 -12.80 -2.25
C GLU A 64 10.40 -12.70 -3.79
N LEU A 65 9.58 -11.79 -4.34
CA LEU A 65 9.54 -11.51 -5.78
C LEU A 65 10.91 -11.03 -6.28
N GLU A 66 11.52 -10.08 -5.59
CA GLU A 66 12.83 -9.55 -5.94
C GLU A 66 13.94 -10.61 -5.80
N ALA A 67 13.82 -11.50 -4.83
CA ALA A 67 14.73 -12.65 -4.66
C ALA A 67 14.54 -13.75 -5.72
N GLY A 68 13.50 -13.64 -6.58
CA GLY A 68 13.15 -14.67 -7.56
C GLY A 68 12.41 -15.87 -6.98
N ASN A 69 12.01 -15.82 -5.72
CA ASN A 69 11.16 -16.84 -5.09
C ASN A 69 9.68 -16.58 -5.40
N TYR A 70 9.28 -16.79 -6.65
CA TYR A 70 7.94 -16.49 -7.14
C TYR A 70 6.84 -17.30 -6.41
N ASP A 71 7.13 -18.53 -6.00
CA ASP A 71 6.18 -19.35 -5.24
C ASP A 71 5.98 -18.82 -3.80
N GLY A 72 7.02 -18.27 -3.19
CA GLY A 72 6.96 -17.57 -1.90
C GLY A 72 6.12 -16.30 -2.02
N ALA A 73 6.46 -15.45 -2.98
CA ALA A 73 5.75 -14.21 -3.26
C ALA A 73 4.25 -14.44 -3.53
N TYR A 74 3.93 -15.44 -4.36
CA TYR A 74 2.54 -15.82 -4.64
C TYR A 74 1.76 -16.17 -3.38
N ARG A 75 2.31 -17.05 -2.54
CA ARG A 75 1.62 -17.43 -1.28
C ARG A 75 1.36 -16.23 -0.38
N ASP A 76 2.34 -15.35 -0.24
CA ASP A 76 2.23 -14.17 0.61
C ASP A 76 1.19 -13.19 0.08
N PHE A 77 1.21 -12.86 -1.21
CA PHE A 77 0.24 -11.95 -1.81
C PHE A 77 -1.19 -12.52 -1.82
N VAL A 78 -1.36 -13.83 -2.05
CA VAL A 78 -2.68 -14.48 -2.00
C VAL A 78 -3.25 -14.44 -0.59
N GLU A 79 -2.45 -14.79 0.44
CA GLU A 79 -2.92 -14.75 1.82
C GLU A 79 -3.26 -13.32 2.25
N ALA A 80 -2.42 -12.34 1.88
CA ALA A 80 -2.69 -10.93 2.13
C ALA A 80 -4.00 -10.48 1.47
N ASN A 81 -4.21 -10.84 0.19
CA ASN A 81 -5.44 -10.52 -0.55
C ASN A 81 -6.67 -11.09 0.14
N GLN A 82 -6.63 -12.36 0.55
CA GLN A 82 -7.74 -13.01 1.26
C GLN A 82 -8.11 -12.29 2.55
N ILE A 83 -7.11 -11.85 3.35
CA ILE A 83 -7.35 -11.10 4.57
C ILE A 83 -7.96 -9.72 4.27
N MET A 84 -7.45 -9.01 3.26
CA MET A 84 -7.94 -7.68 2.87
C MET A 84 -9.37 -7.73 2.31
N GLU A 85 -9.72 -8.78 1.55
CA GLU A 85 -11.06 -8.96 0.97
C GLU A 85 -12.09 -9.46 1.99
N ALA A 86 -11.73 -10.41 2.86
CA ALA A 86 -12.64 -10.96 3.86
C ALA A 86 -13.22 -9.89 4.80
N LEU A 87 -12.52 -8.76 4.95
CA LEU A 87 -12.90 -7.65 5.80
C LEU A 87 -13.61 -6.51 5.05
N GLY A 88 -13.82 -6.65 3.74
CA GLY A 88 -14.37 -5.60 2.85
C GLY A 88 -15.87 -5.70 2.57
N GLY A 89 -16.63 -6.56 3.25
CA GLY A 89 -18.05 -6.80 2.98
C GLY A 89 -18.99 -5.77 3.59
N SER A 90 -19.74 -5.10 2.72
CA SER A 90 -20.99 -4.34 2.88
C SER A 90 -21.02 -3.08 3.79
N THR A 91 -21.87 -2.10 3.40
CA THR A 91 -22.22 -0.88 4.16
C THR A 91 -22.75 -1.12 5.58
N SER A 92 -23.20 -2.35 5.91
CA SER A 92 -23.56 -2.76 7.27
C SER A 92 -22.34 -2.90 8.19
N ASP A 93 -21.14 -3.12 7.64
CA ASP A 93 -19.90 -3.23 8.41
C ASP A 93 -19.36 -1.85 8.80
N GLU A 94 -19.76 -0.78 8.10
CA GLU A 94 -19.44 0.61 8.51
C GLU A 94 -20.07 0.96 9.86
N VAL A 95 -21.29 0.48 10.12
CA VAL A 95 -21.97 0.68 11.41
C VAL A 95 -21.36 -0.23 12.49
N GLY A 96 -20.94 -1.45 12.13
CA GLY A 96 -20.23 -2.38 13.01
C GLY A 96 -18.85 -1.87 13.41
N ALA A 97 -18.12 -1.22 12.50
CA ALA A 97 -16.81 -0.61 12.77
C ALA A 97 -16.88 0.60 13.74
N ILE A 98 -18.01 1.28 13.81
CA ILE A 98 -18.26 2.35 14.78
C ILE A 98 -18.43 1.78 16.19
N VAL A 99 -18.93 0.56 16.33
CA VAL A 99 -19.27 -0.10 17.59
C VAL A 99 -18.22 -1.12 18.04
N GLY A 100 -17.47 -1.74 17.10
CA GLY A 100 -16.49 -2.79 17.37
C GLY A 100 -15.04 -2.26 17.39
N GLN A 101 -14.42 -2.23 18.57
CA GLN A 101 -13.01 -1.81 18.70
C GLN A 101 -12.02 -2.77 17.99
N GLU A 102 -12.36 -4.03 17.80
CA GLU A 102 -11.44 -5.05 17.26
C GLU A 102 -11.31 -5.00 15.73
N ALA A 103 -12.41 -4.77 15.00
CA ALA A 103 -12.37 -4.69 13.52
C ALA A 103 -11.60 -3.47 13.00
N SER A 104 -11.43 -2.41 13.82
CA SER A 104 -10.65 -1.22 13.45
C SER A 104 -9.15 -1.39 13.59
N LYS A 105 -8.68 -2.49 14.16
CA LYS A 105 -7.25 -2.74 14.43
C LYS A 105 -6.59 -3.56 13.32
N ILE A 106 -7.33 -4.45 12.63
CA ILE A 106 -6.78 -5.24 11.54
C ILE A 106 -6.47 -4.33 10.35
N TRP A 107 -5.22 -4.38 9.87
CA TRP A 107 -4.85 -3.62 8.69
C TRP A 107 -5.54 -4.19 7.44
N ARG A 108 -6.24 -3.34 6.70
CA ARG A 108 -7.07 -3.72 5.55
C ARG A 108 -6.52 -3.25 4.21
N GLY A 109 -5.53 -2.38 4.24
CA GLY A 109 -5.06 -1.67 3.05
C GLY A 109 -6.04 -0.62 2.53
N GLU A 110 -5.51 0.46 2.00
CA GLU A 110 -6.25 1.45 1.24
C GLU A 110 -6.57 0.90 -0.17
N PRO A 111 -7.52 1.48 -0.90
CA PRO A 111 -7.83 1.01 -2.26
C PRO A 111 -6.60 0.90 -3.17
N TYR A 112 -5.67 1.86 -3.12
CA TYR A 112 -4.44 1.80 -3.91
C TYR A 112 -3.51 0.64 -3.47
N GLU A 113 -3.45 0.31 -2.16
CA GLU A 113 -2.65 -0.83 -1.67
C GLU A 113 -3.27 -2.17 -2.10
N LYS A 114 -4.61 -2.26 -2.16
CA LYS A 114 -5.31 -3.43 -2.71
C LYS A 114 -5.10 -3.55 -4.22
N SER A 115 -5.13 -2.44 -4.94
CA SER A 115 -4.81 -2.41 -6.37
C SER A 115 -3.38 -2.89 -6.61
N MET A 116 -2.41 -2.43 -5.82
CA MET A 116 -1.02 -2.90 -5.91
C MET A 116 -0.85 -4.37 -5.53
N ASN A 117 -1.63 -4.91 -4.58
CA ASN A 117 -1.61 -6.35 -4.32
C ASN A 117 -2.08 -7.15 -5.56
N GLY A 118 -3.19 -6.72 -6.19
CA GLY A 118 -3.66 -7.32 -7.44
C GLY A 118 -2.62 -7.22 -8.56
N TYR A 119 -1.95 -6.09 -8.70
CA TYR A 119 -0.84 -5.89 -9.63
C TYR A 119 0.30 -6.87 -9.38
N TYR A 120 0.78 -7.01 -8.14
CA TYR A 120 1.86 -7.96 -7.82
C TYR A 120 1.44 -9.40 -8.00
N LEU A 121 0.20 -9.78 -7.69
CA LEU A 121 -0.32 -11.11 -8.01
C LEU A 121 -0.25 -11.38 -9.52
N GLY A 122 -0.67 -10.42 -10.34
CA GLY A 122 -0.57 -10.53 -11.78
C GLY A 122 0.88 -10.67 -12.26
N VAL A 123 1.80 -9.85 -11.76
CA VAL A 123 3.23 -9.89 -12.11
C VAL A 123 3.86 -11.23 -11.74
N VAL A 124 3.63 -11.71 -10.51
CA VAL A 124 4.17 -12.99 -10.05
C VAL A 124 3.69 -14.14 -10.92
N GLU A 125 2.39 -14.16 -11.26
CA GLU A 125 1.83 -15.23 -12.09
C GLU A 125 2.28 -15.17 -13.55
N LEU A 126 2.50 -13.96 -14.11
CA LEU A 126 3.18 -13.83 -15.42
C LEU A 126 4.60 -14.45 -15.40
N LEU A 127 5.37 -14.19 -14.33
CA LEU A 127 6.72 -14.71 -14.16
C LEU A 127 6.73 -16.23 -13.92
N ARG A 128 5.66 -16.77 -13.35
CA ARG A 128 5.43 -18.22 -13.19
C ARG A 128 4.89 -18.88 -14.47
N GLY A 129 4.48 -18.10 -15.47
CA GLY A 129 3.88 -18.60 -16.71
C GLY A 129 2.43 -19.06 -16.56
N VAL A 130 1.69 -18.55 -15.57
CA VAL A 130 0.28 -18.91 -15.29
C VAL A 130 -0.63 -17.75 -15.71
N ASP A 131 -0.79 -17.59 -17.02
CA ASP A 131 -1.41 -16.41 -17.64
C ASP A 131 -2.87 -16.18 -17.23
N ASP A 132 -3.66 -17.23 -16.96
CA ASP A 132 -5.04 -17.11 -16.47
C ASP A 132 -5.10 -16.42 -15.10
N ASN A 133 -4.23 -16.82 -14.19
CA ASN A 133 -4.15 -16.22 -12.87
C ASN A 133 -3.57 -14.81 -12.94
N ALA A 134 -2.58 -14.59 -13.82
CA ALA A 134 -2.01 -13.26 -14.06
C ALA A 134 -3.10 -12.27 -14.49
N ARG A 135 -3.92 -12.68 -15.47
CA ARG A 135 -5.09 -11.91 -15.92
C ARG A 135 -6.05 -11.60 -14.78
N ALA A 136 -6.34 -12.58 -13.92
CA ALA A 136 -7.21 -12.38 -12.76
C ALA A 136 -6.61 -11.38 -11.76
N GLY A 137 -5.29 -11.44 -11.50
CA GLY A 137 -4.59 -10.50 -10.65
C GLY A 137 -4.70 -9.05 -11.16
N PHE A 138 -4.45 -8.83 -12.45
CA PHE A 138 -4.57 -7.49 -13.05
C PHE A 138 -6.01 -6.98 -13.07
N LYS A 139 -7.00 -7.83 -13.30
CA LYS A 139 -8.43 -7.47 -13.15
C LYS A 139 -8.75 -7.02 -11.73
N ASN A 140 -8.19 -7.69 -10.73
CA ASN A 140 -8.34 -7.28 -9.33
C ASN A 140 -7.70 -5.91 -9.07
N ALA A 141 -6.52 -5.65 -9.65
CA ALA A 141 -5.89 -4.33 -9.60
C ALA A 141 -6.79 -3.24 -10.17
N ILE A 142 -7.34 -3.44 -11.38
CA ILE A 142 -8.26 -2.52 -12.04
C ILE A 142 -9.55 -2.32 -11.21
N PHE A 143 -10.08 -3.40 -10.63
CA PHE A 143 -11.29 -3.32 -9.79
C PHE A 143 -11.08 -2.40 -8.57
N PHE A 144 -9.98 -2.56 -7.83
CA PHE A 144 -9.69 -1.69 -6.70
C PHE A 144 -9.29 -0.27 -7.11
N ASP A 145 -8.68 -0.11 -8.28
CA ASP A 145 -8.43 1.18 -8.90
C ASP A 145 -9.73 1.95 -9.21
N SER A 146 -10.81 1.24 -9.55
CA SER A 146 -12.13 1.82 -9.77
C SER A 146 -12.85 2.29 -8.50
N SER A 147 -12.37 1.91 -7.33
CA SER A 147 -13.01 2.18 -6.02
C SER A 147 -12.88 3.63 -5.57
N ASN A 148 -13.01 4.59 -6.47
CA ASN A 148 -12.95 6.02 -6.19
C ASN A 148 -14.34 6.66 -6.22
N GLN A 149 -14.55 7.71 -5.38
CA GLN A 149 -15.79 8.50 -5.36
C GLN A 149 -15.86 9.56 -6.47
N GLY A 150 -14.76 9.87 -7.14
CA GLY A 150 -14.69 10.81 -8.26
C GLY A 150 -14.59 10.07 -9.58
N GLU A 151 -15.63 10.18 -10.44
CA GLU A 151 -15.67 9.51 -11.75
C GLU A 151 -14.43 9.78 -12.63
N GLN A 152 -13.82 10.97 -12.51
CA GLN A 152 -12.66 11.40 -13.27
C GLN A 152 -11.34 10.66 -12.92
N TYR A 153 -11.31 9.93 -11.81
CA TYR A 153 -10.12 9.20 -11.35
C TYR A 153 -10.30 7.69 -11.40
N GLN A 154 -11.44 7.21 -11.90
CA GLN A 154 -11.72 5.79 -11.97
C GLN A 154 -10.93 5.12 -13.08
N CYS A 155 -10.36 3.96 -12.77
CA CYS A 155 -9.76 3.08 -13.75
C CYS A 155 -8.67 3.76 -14.62
N ASP A 156 -7.70 4.42 -13.97
CA ASP A 156 -6.62 5.12 -14.68
C ASP A 156 -5.22 4.51 -14.47
N PHE A 157 -5.12 3.34 -13.83
CA PHE A 157 -3.88 2.59 -13.66
C PHE A 157 -3.51 1.87 -14.98
N ALA A 158 -2.99 2.60 -15.96
CA ALA A 158 -2.71 2.10 -17.30
C ALA A 158 -1.80 0.86 -17.36
N PRO A 159 -0.76 0.68 -16.50
CA PRO A 159 0.02 -0.57 -16.48
C PRO A 159 -0.82 -1.82 -16.25
N ALA A 160 -1.85 -1.75 -15.39
CA ALA A 160 -2.70 -2.90 -15.11
C ALA A 160 -3.54 -3.31 -16.33
N TYR A 161 -4.06 -2.34 -17.09
CA TYR A 161 -4.75 -2.62 -18.35
C TYR A 161 -3.83 -3.27 -19.37
N PHE A 162 -2.67 -2.68 -19.63
CA PHE A 162 -1.72 -3.27 -20.57
C PHE A 162 -1.33 -4.70 -20.21
N LEU A 163 -1.04 -4.96 -18.93
CA LEU A 163 -0.61 -6.28 -18.47
C LEU A 163 -1.77 -7.30 -18.42
N GLU A 164 -3.01 -6.86 -18.15
CA GLU A 164 -4.20 -7.71 -18.28
C GLU A 164 -4.41 -8.13 -19.73
N GLY A 165 -4.39 -7.15 -20.65
CA GLY A 165 -4.46 -7.42 -22.08
C GLY A 165 -3.33 -8.31 -22.58
N PHE A 166 -2.10 -8.08 -22.12
CA PHE A 166 -0.95 -8.92 -22.47
C PHE A 166 -1.13 -10.37 -22.03
N ALA A 167 -1.59 -10.61 -20.79
CA ALA A 167 -1.91 -11.95 -20.31
C ALA A 167 -3.04 -12.60 -21.13
N SER A 168 -4.08 -11.82 -21.48
CA SER A 168 -5.19 -12.28 -22.33
C SER A 168 -4.71 -12.66 -23.73
N GLY A 169 -3.82 -11.87 -24.33
CA GLY A 169 -3.20 -12.17 -25.63
C GLY A 169 -2.41 -13.48 -25.63
N ARG A 170 -1.67 -13.77 -24.55
CA ARG A 170 -0.95 -15.05 -24.37
C ARG A 170 -1.90 -16.25 -24.26
N LEU A 171 -3.12 -16.03 -23.78
CA LEU A 171 -4.20 -17.03 -23.75
C LEU A 171 -4.96 -17.14 -25.09
N GLY A 172 -4.57 -16.37 -26.11
CA GLY A 172 -5.20 -16.36 -27.43
C GLY A 172 -6.42 -15.41 -27.55
N ASP A 173 -6.70 -14.61 -26.52
CA ASP A 173 -7.77 -13.61 -26.55
C ASP A 173 -7.25 -12.27 -27.07
N ALA A 174 -7.10 -12.19 -28.40
CA ALA A 174 -6.63 -10.98 -29.08
C ALA A 174 -7.62 -9.81 -28.92
N THR A 175 -8.92 -10.09 -28.76
CA THR A 175 -9.93 -9.04 -28.62
C THR A 175 -9.75 -8.27 -27.34
N THR A 176 -9.57 -8.97 -26.23
CA THR A 176 -9.30 -8.35 -24.92
C THR A 176 -7.94 -7.63 -24.95
N PHE A 177 -6.90 -8.24 -25.56
CA PHE A 177 -5.60 -7.59 -25.69
C PHE A 177 -5.71 -6.23 -26.42
N ASP A 178 -6.40 -6.18 -27.56
CA ASP A 178 -6.54 -4.94 -28.34
C ASP A 178 -7.34 -3.88 -27.58
N ALA A 179 -8.41 -4.29 -26.88
CA ALA A 179 -9.24 -3.37 -26.11
C ALA A 179 -8.47 -2.75 -24.91
N ASP A 180 -7.72 -3.57 -24.18
CA ASP A 180 -6.95 -3.11 -23.02
C ASP A 180 -5.72 -2.28 -23.43
N LEU A 181 -5.05 -2.66 -24.54
CA LEU A 181 -3.97 -1.86 -25.10
C LEU A 181 -4.50 -0.48 -25.53
N GLN A 182 -5.67 -0.43 -26.19
CA GLN A 182 -6.31 0.82 -26.54
C GLN A 182 -6.65 1.64 -25.29
N ARG A 183 -7.18 1.01 -24.26
CA ARG A 183 -7.50 1.69 -23.01
C ARG A 183 -6.26 2.28 -22.34
N ALA A 184 -5.17 1.52 -22.24
CA ALA A 184 -3.90 2.00 -21.72
C ALA A 184 -3.35 3.19 -22.54
N HIS A 185 -3.46 3.13 -23.87
CA HIS A 185 -3.06 4.22 -24.76
C HIS A 185 -3.93 5.48 -24.60
N GLU A 186 -5.25 5.33 -24.40
CA GLU A 186 -6.15 6.47 -24.12
C GLU A 186 -5.79 7.16 -22.80
N LEU A 187 -5.37 6.40 -21.80
CA LEU A 187 -4.96 6.93 -20.50
C LEU A 187 -3.61 7.65 -20.57
N VAL A 188 -2.67 7.12 -21.35
CA VAL A 188 -1.31 7.67 -21.51
C VAL A 188 -0.89 7.69 -22.99
N PRO A 189 -1.42 8.64 -23.78
CA PRO A 189 -1.23 8.66 -25.25
C PRO A 189 0.24 8.80 -25.68
N ASP A 190 1.05 9.44 -24.85
CA ASP A 190 2.46 9.70 -25.16
C ASP A 190 3.37 8.51 -24.84
N ALA A 191 2.90 7.49 -24.10
CA ALA A 191 3.71 6.32 -23.79
C ALA A 191 3.87 5.39 -25.00
N PRO A 192 5.07 5.26 -25.60
CA PRO A 192 5.31 4.40 -26.77
C PRO A 192 4.96 2.93 -26.52
N VAL A 193 5.10 2.44 -25.28
CA VAL A 193 4.79 1.05 -24.90
C VAL A 193 3.33 0.66 -25.20
N PHE A 194 2.41 1.62 -25.17
CA PHE A 194 0.98 1.39 -25.40
C PHE A 194 0.55 1.66 -26.86
N LYS A 195 1.44 2.13 -27.72
CA LYS A 195 1.09 2.37 -29.12
C LYS A 195 0.83 1.05 -29.83
N PRO A 196 -0.26 0.94 -30.63
CA PRO A 196 -0.61 -0.30 -31.34
C PRO A 196 0.48 -0.79 -32.32
N GLU A 197 1.26 0.14 -32.86
CA GLU A 197 2.39 -0.16 -33.76
C GLU A 197 3.62 -0.71 -33.03
N THR A 198 3.75 -0.49 -31.70
CA THR A 198 4.84 -1.03 -30.91
C THR A 198 4.64 -2.53 -30.73
N LYS A 199 5.45 -3.32 -31.42
CA LYS A 199 5.45 -4.77 -31.33
C LYS A 199 6.70 -5.25 -30.59
N GLY A 200 6.62 -6.40 -29.96
CA GLY A 200 7.78 -6.98 -29.31
C GLY A 200 7.41 -8.27 -28.58
N ASN A 201 8.39 -9.10 -28.39
CA ASN A 201 8.31 -10.34 -27.64
C ASN A 201 9.07 -10.27 -26.29
N LEU A 202 9.48 -9.06 -25.89
CA LEU A 202 10.06 -8.76 -24.58
C LEU A 202 9.23 -7.67 -23.92
N VAL A 203 8.72 -7.96 -22.73
CA VAL A 203 8.11 -6.98 -21.82
C VAL A 203 8.97 -6.89 -20.57
N VAL A 204 9.40 -5.68 -20.23
CA VAL A 204 10.14 -5.38 -19.01
C VAL A 204 9.27 -4.52 -18.11
N ILE A 205 9.03 -5.00 -16.91
CA ILE A 205 8.29 -4.33 -15.85
C ILE A 205 9.30 -3.81 -14.84
N VAL A 206 9.29 -2.52 -14.56
CA VAL A 206 10.24 -1.92 -13.62
C VAL A 206 9.48 -1.10 -12.58
N ASP A 207 9.57 -1.55 -11.34
CA ASP A 207 9.14 -0.79 -10.19
C ASP A 207 10.25 0.17 -9.76
N VAL A 208 9.94 1.47 -9.63
CA VAL A 208 10.94 2.52 -9.44
C VAL A 208 10.73 3.26 -8.13
N GLY A 209 11.81 3.54 -7.43
CA GLY A 209 11.85 4.46 -6.30
C GLY A 209 11.08 4.00 -5.06
N ARG A 210 10.66 4.95 -4.25
CA ARG A 210 9.95 4.73 -2.97
C ARG A 210 8.52 5.23 -3.06
N GLY A 211 7.57 4.40 -2.66
CA GLY A 211 6.15 4.72 -2.59
C GLY A 211 5.80 5.78 -1.53
N PRO A 212 4.54 6.24 -1.51
CA PRO A 212 4.10 7.28 -0.60
C PRO A 212 4.12 6.80 0.86
N THR A 213 4.46 7.70 1.78
CA THR A 213 4.38 7.47 3.22
C THR A 213 3.10 8.10 3.78
N LYS A 214 2.38 7.40 4.66
CA LYS A 214 1.23 7.95 5.38
C LYS A 214 1.68 8.65 6.65
N ILE A 215 1.19 9.86 6.90
CA ILE A 215 1.36 10.57 8.15
C ILE A 215 0.01 11.02 8.70
N ALA A 216 -0.11 11.04 10.02
CA ALA A 216 -1.27 11.57 10.71
C ALA A 216 -1.19 13.09 10.80
N THR A 217 -2.30 13.76 10.50
CA THR A 217 -2.47 15.21 10.61
C THR A 217 -3.80 15.54 11.29
N GLY A 218 -4.08 16.84 11.52
CA GLY A 218 -5.24 17.27 12.29
C GLY A 218 -4.93 17.48 13.77
N ALA A 219 -5.86 18.04 14.53
CA ALA A 219 -5.68 18.40 15.95
C ALA A 219 -5.48 17.16 16.85
N HIS A 220 -6.00 16.01 16.44
CA HIS A 220 -5.90 14.72 17.15
C HIS A 220 -5.29 13.62 16.29
N GLY A 221 -4.63 13.96 15.17
CA GLY A 221 -4.09 12.98 14.24
C GLY A 221 -5.16 12.21 13.45
N GLU A 222 -6.34 12.82 13.26
CA GLU A 222 -7.51 12.19 12.66
C GLU A 222 -7.53 12.16 11.12
N GLU A 223 -6.59 12.85 10.49
CA GLU A 223 -6.49 12.94 9.05
C GLU A 223 -5.24 12.22 8.53
N ILE A 224 -5.38 11.51 7.41
CA ILE A 224 -4.23 10.94 6.70
C ILE A 224 -3.75 11.97 5.66
N ARG A 225 -2.44 12.17 5.63
CA ARG A 225 -1.74 12.87 4.57
C ARG A 225 -0.67 11.95 3.99
N PHE A 226 -0.61 11.91 2.66
CA PHE A 226 0.46 11.20 1.95
C PHE A 226 1.65 12.14 1.71
N VAL A 227 2.85 11.60 1.88
CA VAL A 227 4.12 12.28 1.57
C VAL A 227 4.73 11.58 0.38
N GLU A 228 4.98 12.35 -0.67
CA GLU A 228 5.62 11.87 -1.89
C GLU A 228 7.13 11.68 -1.71
N HIS A 229 7.69 10.69 -2.38
CA HIS A 229 9.13 10.46 -2.54
C HIS A 229 9.46 10.50 -4.04
N PRO A 230 9.74 11.70 -4.59
CA PRO A 230 9.86 11.89 -6.03
C PRO A 230 11.22 11.45 -6.60
N GLU A 231 12.15 10.98 -5.75
CA GLU A 231 13.48 10.57 -6.17
C GLU A 231 13.39 9.34 -7.07
N ARG A 232 13.73 9.52 -8.34
CA ARG A 232 13.78 8.47 -9.34
C ARG A 232 14.90 8.75 -10.34
N PRO A 233 15.50 7.71 -10.98
CA PRO A 233 16.47 7.94 -12.04
C PRO A 233 15.81 8.67 -13.22
N ALA A 234 16.56 9.57 -13.83
CA ALA A 234 16.07 10.30 -15.01
C ALA A 234 15.89 9.38 -16.23
N ARG A 235 16.57 8.22 -16.24
CA ARG A 235 16.53 7.25 -17.32
C ARG A 235 16.89 5.87 -16.79
N ILE A 236 16.24 4.85 -17.36
CA ILE A 236 16.54 3.44 -17.13
C ILE A 236 16.66 2.78 -18.51
N ASP A 237 17.87 2.33 -18.85
CA ASP A 237 18.14 1.67 -20.13
C ASP A 237 17.92 0.17 -20.00
N VAL A 238 17.30 -0.43 -21.04
CA VAL A 238 17.27 -1.88 -21.25
C VAL A 238 18.35 -2.23 -22.24
N VAL A 239 19.29 -3.07 -21.83
CA VAL A 239 20.46 -3.49 -22.61
C VAL A 239 20.39 -5.00 -22.82
N ALA A 240 20.58 -5.47 -24.06
CA ALA A 240 20.72 -6.87 -24.39
C ALA A 240 22.06 -7.11 -25.06
N ASP A 241 22.83 -8.09 -24.60
CA ASP A 241 24.13 -8.48 -25.14
C ASP A 241 25.09 -7.29 -25.32
N GLY A 242 25.07 -6.38 -24.36
CA GLY A 242 25.87 -5.14 -24.40
C GLY A 242 25.33 -4.04 -25.32
N THR A 243 24.18 -4.25 -26.00
CA THR A 243 23.56 -3.26 -26.88
C THR A 243 22.30 -2.68 -26.28
N LYS A 244 22.16 -1.36 -26.23
CA LYS A 244 20.93 -0.70 -25.77
C LYS A 244 19.77 -1.01 -26.70
N LEU A 245 18.71 -1.62 -26.18
CA LEU A 245 17.44 -1.86 -26.88
C LEU A 245 16.52 -0.63 -26.85
N GLY A 246 16.47 0.05 -25.71
CA GLY A 246 15.63 1.21 -25.51
C GLY A 246 15.65 1.70 -24.06
N GLU A 247 14.70 2.52 -23.73
CA GLU A 247 14.50 3.06 -22.39
C GLU A 247 13.18 2.56 -21.80
N VAL A 248 13.15 2.34 -20.49
CA VAL A 248 11.90 2.08 -19.76
C VAL A 248 11.12 3.38 -19.67
N GLU A 249 9.82 3.30 -19.87
CA GLU A 249 8.97 4.47 -20.07
C GLU A 249 7.99 4.68 -18.93
N HIS A 250 7.69 5.94 -18.65
CA HIS A 250 6.57 6.32 -17.81
C HIS A 250 5.26 5.82 -18.41
N ALA A 251 4.54 5.01 -17.68
CA ALA A 251 3.37 4.29 -18.17
C ALA A 251 2.09 4.62 -17.39
N GLY A 252 2.04 5.77 -16.71
CA GLY A 252 0.87 6.14 -15.87
C GLY A 252 0.74 5.30 -14.61
N GLY A 253 1.84 4.73 -14.13
CA GLY A 253 1.91 3.89 -12.93
C GLY A 253 2.30 4.64 -11.65
N ASP A 254 1.98 5.92 -11.50
CA ASP A 254 2.31 6.76 -10.34
C ASP A 254 1.51 6.36 -9.11
N VAL A 255 2.18 5.77 -8.11
CA VAL A 255 1.55 5.23 -6.89
C VAL A 255 1.16 6.35 -5.91
N TYR A 256 1.87 7.49 -5.89
CA TYR A 256 1.46 8.63 -5.09
C TYR A 256 0.14 9.23 -5.60
N TYR A 257 0.01 9.36 -6.92
CA TYR A 257 -1.24 9.78 -7.54
C TYR A 257 -2.39 8.82 -7.18
N GLN A 258 -2.16 7.51 -7.27
CA GLN A 258 -3.13 6.49 -6.87
C GLN A 258 -3.53 6.65 -5.38
N ALA A 259 -2.57 6.81 -4.48
CA ALA A 259 -2.82 6.98 -3.06
C ALA A 259 -3.64 8.24 -2.74
N THR A 260 -3.34 9.36 -3.40
CA THR A 260 -4.00 10.65 -3.13
C THR A 260 -5.40 10.78 -3.74
N THR A 261 -5.68 10.02 -4.79
CA THR A 261 -6.99 10.05 -5.47
C THR A 261 -7.94 8.95 -4.97
N ARG A 262 -7.41 7.86 -4.39
CA ARG A 262 -8.18 6.66 -3.99
C ARG A 262 -8.18 6.35 -2.49
N GLY A 263 -7.55 7.16 -1.69
CA GLY A 263 -7.45 6.94 -0.24
C GLY A 263 -8.77 6.95 0.52
N GLY A 264 -8.77 6.30 1.67
CA GLY A 264 -9.89 5.92 2.55
C GLY A 264 -10.78 7.01 3.13
N ARG A 265 -11.39 7.84 2.32
CA ARG A 265 -12.23 8.99 2.73
C ARG A 265 -13.41 8.63 3.63
N VAL A 266 -13.87 7.38 3.63
CA VAL A 266 -14.94 6.92 4.54
C VAL A 266 -14.41 6.84 5.97
N PHE A 267 -13.21 6.30 6.16
CA PHE A 267 -12.54 6.25 7.47
C PHE A 267 -12.23 7.65 8.01
N ASP A 268 -11.79 8.57 7.16
CA ASP A 268 -11.54 9.96 7.54
C ASP A 268 -12.78 10.63 8.11
N ARG A 269 -13.98 10.39 7.55
CA ARG A 269 -15.25 10.92 8.07
C ARG A 269 -15.59 10.35 9.45
N ILE A 270 -15.35 9.06 9.68
CA ILE A 270 -15.58 8.41 10.97
C ILE A 270 -14.60 8.96 12.01
N LEU A 271 -13.32 9.08 11.66
CA LEU A 271 -12.28 9.61 12.53
C LEU A 271 -12.51 11.09 12.86
N LYS A 272 -12.91 11.90 11.87
CA LYS A 272 -13.34 13.30 12.11
C LYS A 272 -14.52 13.38 13.07
N GLY A 273 -15.51 12.50 12.96
CA GLY A 273 -16.61 12.39 13.90
C GLY A 273 -16.13 12.06 15.32
N LYS A 274 -15.20 11.13 15.47
CA LYS A 274 -14.57 10.77 16.77
C LYS A 274 -13.75 11.94 17.32
N ALA A 275 -13.00 12.67 16.49
CA ALA A 275 -12.23 13.85 16.90
C ALA A 275 -13.11 14.99 17.39
N ILE A 276 -14.22 15.24 16.69
CA ILE A 276 -15.22 16.23 17.11
C ILE A 276 -15.82 15.85 18.47
N TYR A 277 -16.21 14.58 18.65
CA TYR A 277 -16.72 14.08 19.93
C TYR A 277 -15.68 14.21 21.05
N LYS A 278 -14.43 13.83 20.79
CA LYS A 278 -13.31 13.92 21.75
C LYS A 278 -13.12 15.36 22.20
N SER A 279 -13.07 16.32 21.27
CA SER A 279 -12.91 17.73 21.57
C SER A 279 -14.10 18.29 22.34
N ALA A 280 -15.33 17.94 21.95
CA ALA A 280 -16.55 18.36 22.63
C ALA A 280 -16.65 17.78 24.04
N ALA A 281 -16.34 16.51 24.23
CA ALA A 281 -16.36 15.86 25.52
C ALA A 281 -15.30 16.43 26.49
N GLN A 282 -14.09 16.73 25.99
CA GLN A 282 -13.05 17.39 26.77
C GLN A 282 -13.47 18.81 27.18
N ALA A 283 -13.99 19.61 26.26
CA ALA A 283 -14.47 20.96 26.54
C ALA A 283 -15.63 20.96 27.55
N ALA A 284 -16.63 20.07 27.37
CA ALA A 284 -17.74 19.91 28.29
C ALA A 284 -17.28 19.44 29.68
N GLY A 285 -16.33 18.50 29.75
CA GLY A 285 -15.74 18.02 30.99
C GLY A 285 -15.02 19.13 31.75
N ILE A 286 -14.19 19.92 31.06
CA ILE A 286 -13.49 21.08 31.66
C ILE A 286 -14.49 22.12 32.16
N THR A 287 -15.50 22.48 31.35
CA THR A 287 -16.54 23.42 31.76
C THR A 287 -17.29 22.95 33.00
N THR A 288 -17.64 21.68 33.06
CA THR A 288 -18.35 21.09 34.23
C THR A 288 -17.47 21.12 35.48
N LEU A 289 -16.16 20.87 35.35
CA LEU A 289 -15.22 20.95 36.49
C LEU A 289 -15.02 22.39 36.97
N VAL A 290 -14.93 23.36 36.05
CA VAL A 290 -14.81 24.79 36.40
C VAL A 290 -16.07 25.28 37.08
N MET A 291 -17.25 24.91 36.59
CA MET A 291 -18.52 25.28 37.22
C MET A 291 -18.70 24.67 38.63
N ALA A 292 -18.18 23.47 38.84
CA ALA A 292 -18.21 22.81 40.16
C ALA A 292 -17.44 23.57 41.24
N ASP A 293 -16.41 24.31 40.87
CA ASP A 293 -15.64 25.17 41.80
C ASP A 293 -16.40 26.45 42.22
N GLU A 294 -17.31 26.92 41.38
CA GLU A 294 -18.17 28.10 41.68
C GLU A 294 -19.40 27.76 42.55
N PHE A 295 -19.88 26.52 42.52
CA PHE A 295 -21.06 26.06 43.22
C PHE A 295 -20.67 25.23 44.48
N LYS A 296 -20.38 25.92 45.58
CA LYS A 296 -20.14 25.25 46.90
C LYS A 296 -21.45 24.72 47.48
N GLY A 297 -21.78 23.43 47.16
CA GLY A 297 -23.00 22.81 47.67
C GLY A 297 -23.16 21.33 47.33
N ARG A 298 -24.30 20.72 47.62
CA ARG A 298 -24.62 19.31 47.43
C ARG A 298 -24.47 18.78 45.99
N GLY A 299 -24.33 19.65 44.99
CA GLY A 299 -24.15 19.29 43.56
C GLY A 299 -22.69 19.10 43.14
N GLU A 300 -21.75 19.56 43.97
CA GLU A 300 -20.33 19.62 43.64
C GLU A 300 -19.72 18.25 43.30
N THR A 301 -20.04 17.24 44.09
CA THR A 301 -19.53 15.87 43.90
C THR A 301 -20.05 15.27 42.61
N ALA A 302 -21.33 15.51 42.28
CA ALA A 302 -21.93 15.01 41.04
C ALA A 302 -21.35 15.71 39.80
N ALA A 303 -21.16 17.03 39.86
CA ALA A 303 -20.56 17.79 38.75
C ALA A 303 -19.10 17.39 38.50
N VAL A 304 -18.31 17.21 39.57
CA VAL A 304 -16.91 16.74 39.46
C VAL A 304 -16.84 15.34 38.87
N ILE A 305 -17.71 14.42 39.33
CA ILE A 305 -17.75 13.05 38.77
C ILE A 305 -18.15 13.07 37.28
N THR A 306 -19.16 13.88 36.93
CA THR A 306 -19.61 13.98 35.51
C THR A 306 -18.53 14.59 34.62
N GLY A 307 -17.89 15.68 35.05
CA GLY A 307 -16.80 16.33 34.32
C GLY A 307 -15.61 15.37 34.12
N LEU A 308 -15.20 14.68 35.19
CA LEU A 308 -14.13 13.69 35.12
C LEU A 308 -14.50 12.50 34.22
N ALA A 309 -15.75 12.03 34.27
CA ALA A 309 -16.23 10.94 33.41
C ALA A 309 -16.22 11.34 31.93
N LEU A 310 -16.59 12.59 31.60
CA LEU A 310 -16.52 13.11 30.21
C LEU A 310 -15.06 13.20 29.71
N ILE A 311 -14.16 13.70 30.55
CA ILE A 311 -12.74 13.76 30.20
C ILE A 311 -12.17 12.33 30.04
N LEU A 312 -12.46 11.44 30.97
CA LEU A 312 -12.00 10.05 30.87
C LEU A 312 -12.59 9.34 29.65
N SER A 313 -13.88 9.53 29.35
CA SER A 313 -14.49 8.93 28.16
C SER A 313 -13.80 9.41 26.85
N SER A 314 -13.38 10.68 26.82
CA SER A 314 -12.69 11.23 25.65
C SER A 314 -11.29 10.62 25.44
N ILE A 315 -10.64 10.14 26.50
CA ILE A 315 -9.32 9.49 26.43
C ILE A 315 -9.42 8.11 25.76
N PHE A 316 -10.56 7.42 25.91
CA PHE A 316 -10.79 6.12 25.28
C PHE A 316 -11.25 6.21 23.82
N VAL A 317 -11.62 7.41 23.33
CA VAL A 317 -11.97 7.60 21.93
C VAL A 317 -10.68 7.77 21.12
N ARG A 318 -10.27 6.73 20.42
CA ARG A 318 -9.19 6.82 19.43
C ARG A 318 -9.73 7.56 18.20
N ALA A 319 -9.18 8.75 17.96
CA ALA A 319 -9.45 9.52 16.75
C ALA A 319 -8.25 9.51 15.78
N GLU A 320 -7.17 8.86 16.15
CA GLU A 320 -5.94 8.81 15.34
C GLU A 320 -6.13 7.95 14.09
N ALA A 321 -5.69 8.48 12.96
CA ALA A 321 -5.70 7.79 11.69
C ALA A 321 -4.68 6.62 11.69
N ASP A 322 -4.99 5.56 10.98
CA ASP A 322 -4.07 4.43 10.77
C ASP A 322 -2.99 4.81 9.76
N THR A 323 -1.78 5.05 10.25
CA THR A 323 -0.62 5.42 9.42
C THR A 323 0.18 4.21 8.94
N ARG A 324 -0.23 3.00 9.30
CA ARG A 324 0.39 1.79 8.74
C ARG A 324 0.19 1.78 7.23
N HIS A 325 1.25 1.51 6.50
CA HIS A 325 1.25 1.50 5.04
C HIS A 325 2.31 0.54 4.52
N TRP A 326 2.15 0.14 3.29
CA TRP A 326 3.07 -0.75 2.60
C TRP A 326 4.32 0.01 2.17
N THR A 327 5.42 -0.15 2.91
CA THR A 327 6.64 0.68 2.78
C THR A 327 7.51 0.31 1.58
N THR A 328 7.45 -0.94 1.10
CA THR A 328 8.23 -1.40 -0.06
C THR A 328 7.57 -1.11 -1.41
N LEU A 329 6.41 -0.43 -1.45
CA LEU A 329 5.80 0.00 -2.71
C LEU A 329 6.73 0.93 -3.50
N PRO A 330 6.66 0.89 -4.85
CA PRO A 330 7.38 1.84 -5.71
C PRO A 330 6.72 3.23 -5.68
N CYS A 331 7.44 4.25 -6.11
CA CYS A 331 6.81 5.51 -6.46
C CYS A 331 6.10 5.41 -7.81
N GLU A 332 6.59 4.52 -8.70
CA GLU A 332 6.05 4.39 -10.06
C GLU A 332 6.31 3.00 -10.63
N VAL A 333 5.35 2.50 -11.40
CA VAL A 333 5.51 1.35 -12.30
C VAL A 333 5.82 1.86 -13.70
N GLN A 334 6.96 1.47 -14.25
CA GLN A 334 7.40 1.79 -15.59
C GLN A 334 7.47 0.54 -16.46
N LEU A 335 7.33 0.68 -17.78
CA LEU A 335 7.27 -0.44 -18.70
C LEU A 335 8.21 -0.21 -19.90
N PHE A 336 8.71 -1.31 -20.46
CA PHE A 336 9.38 -1.33 -21.75
C PHE A 336 8.84 -2.50 -22.57
N ARG A 337 8.70 -2.29 -23.87
CA ARG A 337 8.35 -3.31 -24.86
C ARG A 337 9.32 -3.29 -26.02
N GLY A 338 9.92 -4.43 -26.31
CA GLY A 338 10.93 -4.55 -27.35
C GLY A 338 10.95 -5.92 -28.00
N THR A 339 11.83 -6.07 -28.99
CA THR A 339 11.98 -7.31 -29.76
C THR A 339 13.38 -7.86 -29.61
N LEU A 340 13.46 -9.16 -29.35
CA LEU A 340 14.70 -9.95 -29.36
C LEU A 340 14.57 -11.12 -30.35
N SER A 341 15.71 -11.53 -30.92
CA SER A 341 15.78 -12.79 -31.67
C SER A 341 15.57 -13.99 -30.74
N PRO A 342 15.08 -15.13 -31.23
CA PRO A 342 15.09 -16.36 -30.45
C PRO A 342 16.50 -16.78 -30.02
N GLY A 343 16.62 -17.28 -28.79
CA GLY A 343 17.89 -17.76 -28.21
C GLY A 343 18.21 -17.14 -26.87
N ALA A 344 19.40 -17.45 -26.35
CA ALA A 344 19.89 -16.91 -25.08
C ALA A 344 20.39 -15.48 -25.23
N HIS A 345 19.95 -14.59 -24.33
CA HIS A 345 20.37 -13.20 -24.27
C HIS A 345 20.72 -12.80 -22.85
N GLU A 346 21.76 -11.99 -22.68
CA GLU A 346 22.07 -11.34 -21.43
C GLU A 346 21.34 -9.99 -21.36
N ILE A 347 20.38 -9.85 -20.44
CA ILE A 347 19.61 -8.60 -20.26
C ILE A 347 20.12 -7.87 -19.01
N GLN A 348 20.33 -6.57 -19.16
CA GLN A 348 20.73 -5.67 -18.09
C GLN A 348 19.76 -4.48 -18.03
N ILE A 349 19.35 -4.15 -16.80
CA ILE A 349 18.58 -2.93 -16.49
C ILE A 349 19.57 -1.93 -15.89
N VAL A 350 19.76 -0.80 -16.57
CA VAL A 350 20.82 0.16 -16.24
C VAL A 350 20.20 1.53 -15.93
N PRO A 351 19.94 1.82 -14.63
CA PRO A 351 19.46 3.14 -14.24
C PRO A 351 20.59 4.19 -14.32
N SER A 352 20.25 5.43 -14.69
CA SER A 352 21.20 6.55 -14.72
C SER A 352 21.68 6.95 -13.32
N THR A 353 20.87 6.72 -12.30
CA THR A 353 21.17 6.88 -10.87
C THR A 353 20.49 5.78 -10.07
N GLY A 354 20.90 5.57 -8.83
CA GLY A 354 20.35 4.51 -8.01
C GLY A 354 20.94 3.14 -8.33
N ARG A 355 20.26 2.08 -7.93
CA ARG A 355 20.68 0.68 -8.10
C ARG A 355 19.52 -0.23 -8.42
N VAL A 356 19.78 -1.32 -9.12
CA VAL A 356 18.83 -2.43 -9.22
C VAL A 356 18.87 -3.24 -7.92
N ALA A 357 17.73 -3.55 -7.34
CA ALA A 357 17.63 -4.17 -6.01
C ALA A 357 18.31 -5.54 -5.98
N ILE A 358 18.03 -6.37 -6.99
CA ILE A 358 18.60 -7.71 -7.12
C ILE A 358 18.91 -7.97 -8.59
N GLN A 359 20.08 -8.51 -8.89
CA GLN A 359 20.54 -8.91 -10.23
C GLN A 359 20.36 -7.83 -11.32
N SER A 360 21.38 -7.01 -11.48
CA SER A 360 21.46 -6.04 -12.59
C SER A 360 21.54 -6.70 -13.97
N ALA A 361 21.96 -7.94 -14.05
CA ALA A 361 22.07 -8.73 -15.28
C ALA A 361 21.53 -10.15 -15.09
N ARG A 362 20.82 -10.66 -16.08
CA ARG A 362 20.35 -12.04 -16.12
C ARG A 362 20.35 -12.60 -17.54
N THR A 363 20.63 -13.89 -17.66
CA THR A 363 20.44 -14.63 -18.92
C THR A 363 18.99 -15.07 -19.02
N ILE A 364 18.37 -14.80 -20.14
CA ILE A 364 17.02 -15.24 -20.50
C ILE A 364 17.08 -16.08 -21.76
N GLU A 365 16.13 -17.01 -21.92
CA GLU A 365 15.93 -17.74 -23.17
C GLU A 365 14.69 -17.18 -23.87
N VAL A 366 14.87 -16.59 -25.04
CA VAL A 366 13.77 -16.08 -25.88
C VAL A 366 13.28 -17.23 -26.75
N PRO A 367 12.02 -17.69 -26.63
CA PRO A 367 11.49 -18.77 -27.43
C PRO A 367 11.34 -18.36 -28.89
N ALA A 368 11.34 -19.35 -29.82
CA ALA A 368 11.07 -19.09 -31.24
C ALA A 368 9.67 -18.50 -31.48
N HIS A 369 8.73 -18.83 -30.61
CA HIS A 369 7.36 -18.31 -30.60
C HIS A 369 6.94 -18.02 -29.16
N GLY A 370 6.34 -16.85 -28.93
CA GLY A 370 5.92 -16.40 -27.62
C GLY A 370 6.72 -15.21 -27.09
N ASP A 371 6.42 -14.82 -25.87
CA ASP A 371 6.94 -13.61 -25.24
C ASP A 371 7.70 -13.95 -23.96
N VAL A 372 8.65 -13.09 -23.60
CA VAL A 372 9.40 -13.14 -22.35
C VAL A 372 9.03 -11.91 -21.52
N VAL A 373 8.79 -12.15 -20.22
CA VAL A 373 8.53 -11.09 -19.23
C VAL A 373 9.71 -11.01 -18.25
N ILE A 374 10.15 -9.81 -17.99
CA ILE A 374 11.18 -9.50 -17.01
C ILE A 374 10.62 -8.52 -15.99
N TYR A 375 10.87 -8.79 -14.72
CA TYR A 375 10.61 -7.84 -13.64
C TYR A 375 11.94 -7.36 -13.06
N ALA A 376 12.02 -6.07 -12.75
CA ALA A 376 13.14 -5.47 -12.04
C ALA A 376 12.64 -4.42 -11.04
N ARG A 377 13.44 -4.17 -10.01
CA ARG A 377 13.24 -3.11 -9.04
C ARG A 377 14.43 -2.17 -9.08
N VAL A 378 14.17 -0.87 -9.23
CA VAL A 378 15.19 0.19 -9.16
C VAL A 378 14.96 1.04 -7.93
N LEU A 379 15.97 1.09 -7.05
CA LEU A 379 16.00 1.87 -5.82
C LEU A 379 16.97 3.04 -5.96
N ASN A 380 16.67 4.16 -5.34
CA ASN A 380 17.55 5.33 -5.26
C ASN A 380 18.41 5.30 -3.99
#